data_8a21317a8e93b33b5c0ac64b276edcda
#
_entry.id   8a21317a8e93b33b5c0ac64b276edcda
#
_cell.length_a   1.000
_cell.length_b   1.000
_cell.length_c   1.000
_cell.angle_alpha   90.00
_cell.angle_beta   90.00
_cell.angle_gamma   90.00
#
_symmetry.space_group_name_H-M   'P 1'
#
loop_
_entity.id
_entity.type
_entity.pdbx_description
1 polymer ?
#
loop_
_entity_poly.entity_id
_entity_poly.type
_entity_poly.pdbx_seq_one_letter_code
_entity_poly.pdbx_strand_id
1 'polypeptide(L)'
;MRYHKMLQKQKGISLSGLLVWSVILILTAISGLRIAPAYIEFSTIQKNLTAIVKDTNSQNMDLNQIRLSFNRRAQIDNIKSINGQDIKINKENDRIVLSAEYTTKIPLIANLSLTIDFEPTSD
;
A
#
# COMPACT_ATOMS: atom_id res chain seq x y z
N MET A 1 16.55 -7.43 -48.67
CA MET A 1 15.23 -7.12 -49.20
C MET A 1 14.10 -7.68 -48.38
N ARG A 2 14.22 -8.94 -47.99
CA ARG A 2 13.12 -9.56 -47.26
C ARG A 2 12.93 -9.00 -45.89
N TYR A 3 13.98 -8.71 -45.19
CA TYR A 3 13.75 -8.10 -43.87
C TYR A 3 13.32 -6.66 -43.97
N HIS A 4 13.48 -6.09 -45.13
CA HIS A 4 12.89 -4.79 -45.37
C HIS A 4 11.39 -4.87 -45.28
N LYS A 5 10.80 -5.92 -45.83
CA LYS A 5 9.37 -6.16 -45.73
C LYS A 5 8.94 -6.46 -44.30
N MET A 6 9.73 -7.22 -43.57
CA MET A 6 9.45 -7.49 -42.16
C MET A 6 9.49 -6.20 -41.32
N LEU A 7 10.47 -5.36 -41.59
CA LEU A 7 10.58 -4.07 -40.93
C LEU A 7 9.40 -3.18 -41.28
N GLN A 8 8.92 -3.24 -42.52
CA GLN A 8 7.76 -2.48 -42.93
C GLN A 8 6.52 -2.92 -42.19
N LYS A 9 6.34 -4.24 -41.99
CA LYS A 9 5.23 -4.74 -41.20
C LYS A 9 5.29 -4.23 -39.77
N GLN A 10 6.48 -4.26 -39.18
CA GLN A 10 6.67 -3.72 -37.85
C GLN A 10 6.42 -2.23 -37.79
N LYS A 11 6.86 -1.51 -38.84
CA LYS A 11 6.60 -0.07 -38.93
C LYS A 11 5.11 0.22 -39.12
N GLY A 12 4.44 -0.59 -39.95
CA GLY A 12 3.02 -0.44 -40.17
C GLY A 12 2.19 -0.60 -38.88
N ILE A 13 2.65 -1.48 -38.01
CA ILE A 13 2.05 -1.61 -36.69
C ILE A 13 2.47 -0.46 -35.80
N SER A 14 3.66 0.09 -36.02
CA SER A 14 4.33 0.88 -35.02
C SER A 14 3.95 2.34 -34.94
N LEU A 15 3.34 2.97 -35.92
CA LEU A 15 3.01 4.39 -35.76
C LEU A 15 1.84 4.59 -34.83
N SER A 16 0.69 4.04 -35.10
CA SER A 16 -0.42 4.10 -34.16
C SER A 16 -0.23 3.12 -33.01
N GLY A 17 0.35 1.96 -33.28
CA GLY A 17 0.64 0.98 -32.24
C GLY A 17 1.64 1.48 -31.22
N LEU A 18 2.71 2.13 -31.69
CA LEU A 18 3.72 2.69 -30.79
C LEU A 18 3.12 3.80 -29.93
N LEU A 19 2.29 4.63 -30.52
CA LEU A 19 1.61 5.69 -29.78
C LEU A 19 0.73 5.12 -28.69
N VAL A 20 -0.09 4.11 -29.04
CA VAL A 20 -0.98 3.46 -28.08
C VAL A 20 -0.17 2.80 -26.96
N TRP A 21 0.89 2.07 -27.31
CA TRP A 21 1.75 1.42 -26.33
C TRP A 21 2.42 2.43 -25.41
N SER A 22 2.86 3.55 -25.96
CA SER A 22 3.45 4.61 -25.16
C SER A 22 2.47 5.17 -24.15
N VAL A 23 1.24 5.42 -24.56
CA VAL A 23 0.20 5.91 -23.66
C VAL A 23 -0.06 4.89 -22.57
N ILE A 24 -0.20 3.61 -22.92
CA ILE A 24 -0.45 2.54 -21.94
C ILE A 24 0.70 2.47 -20.93
N LEU A 25 1.94 2.52 -21.41
CA LEU A 25 3.11 2.46 -20.52
C LEU A 25 3.15 3.66 -19.57
N ILE A 26 2.88 4.84 -20.09
CA ILE A 26 2.87 6.06 -19.26
C ILE A 26 1.77 5.97 -18.21
N LEU A 27 0.58 5.56 -18.60
CA LEU A 27 -0.55 5.43 -17.68
C LEU A 27 -0.25 4.38 -16.60
N THR A 28 0.34 3.25 -16.99
CA THR A 28 0.72 2.21 -16.04
C THR A 28 1.77 2.71 -15.07
N ALA A 29 2.77 3.43 -15.56
CA ALA A 29 3.83 3.97 -14.71
C ALA A 29 3.28 4.98 -13.71
N ILE A 30 2.43 5.89 -14.16
CA ILE A 30 1.82 6.89 -13.28
C ILE A 30 0.95 6.20 -12.23
N SER A 31 0.16 5.21 -12.63
CA SER A 31 -0.68 4.47 -11.69
C SER A 31 0.17 3.75 -10.65
N GLY A 32 1.26 3.11 -11.07
CA GLY A 32 2.18 2.45 -10.16
C GLY A 32 2.78 3.41 -9.15
N LEU A 33 3.21 4.59 -9.61
CA LEU A 33 3.77 5.59 -8.72
C LEU A 33 2.76 6.11 -7.71
N ARG A 34 1.49 6.12 -8.05
CA ARG A 34 0.44 6.55 -7.13
C ARG A 34 0.04 5.45 -6.15
N ILE A 35 0.11 4.20 -6.59
CA ILE A 35 -0.26 3.05 -5.76
C ILE A 35 0.86 2.69 -4.79
N ALA A 36 2.12 2.83 -5.20
CA ALA A 36 3.26 2.42 -4.39
C ALA A 36 3.27 3.02 -2.98
N PRO A 37 3.03 4.34 -2.78
CA PRO A 37 3.00 4.89 -1.42
C PRO A 37 1.97 4.24 -0.52
N ALA A 38 0.81 3.84 -1.06
CA ALA A 38 -0.22 3.18 -0.28
C ALA A 38 0.25 1.83 0.25
N TYR A 39 0.94 1.05 -0.57
CA TYR A 39 1.48 -0.24 -0.15
C TYR A 39 2.66 -0.09 0.80
N ILE A 40 3.48 0.93 0.62
CA ILE A 40 4.57 1.22 1.54
C ILE A 40 4.00 1.58 2.92
N GLU A 41 2.96 2.38 2.97
CA GLU A 41 2.31 2.72 4.24
C GLU A 41 1.73 1.48 4.90
N PHE A 42 1.07 0.61 4.12
CA PHE A 42 0.54 -0.65 4.63
C PHE A 42 1.64 -1.51 5.26
N SER A 43 2.76 -1.68 4.57
CA SER A 43 3.92 -2.39 5.10
C SER A 43 4.44 -1.79 6.39
N THR A 44 4.52 -0.46 6.43
CA THR A 44 5.00 0.27 7.61
C THR A 44 4.05 0.06 8.78
N ILE A 45 2.75 0.10 8.54
CA ILE A 45 1.75 -0.15 9.58
C ILE A 45 1.90 -1.57 10.12
N GLN A 46 2.06 -2.57 9.25
CA GLN A 46 2.25 -3.95 9.68
C GLN A 46 3.50 -4.11 10.54
N LYS A 47 4.59 -3.50 10.15
CA LYS A 47 5.83 -3.55 10.92
C LYS A 47 5.65 -2.93 12.29
N ASN A 48 4.94 -1.82 12.36
CA ASN A 48 4.67 -1.15 13.63
C ASN A 48 3.79 -1.98 14.52
N LEU A 49 2.74 -2.60 13.97
CA LEU A 49 1.88 -3.49 14.75
C LEU A 49 2.66 -4.67 15.31
N THR A 50 3.52 -5.27 14.51
CA THR A 50 4.35 -6.39 14.95
C THR A 50 5.32 -5.95 16.06
N ALA A 51 5.94 -4.80 15.91
CA ALA A 51 6.87 -4.27 16.91
C ALA A 51 6.16 -3.97 18.22
N ILE A 52 4.95 -3.41 18.16
CA ILE A 52 4.18 -3.09 19.35
C ILE A 52 3.78 -4.37 20.08
N VAL A 53 3.41 -5.43 19.34
CA VAL A 53 3.08 -6.72 19.97
C VAL A 53 4.27 -7.27 20.73
N LYS A 54 5.46 -7.18 20.16
CA LYS A 54 6.68 -7.62 20.86
C LYS A 54 6.92 -6.83 22.12
N ASP A 55 6.76 -5.51 22.06
CA ASP A 55 6.92 -4.65 23.22
C ASP A 55 5.86 -4.93 24.26
N THR A 56 4.62 -5.16 23.84
CA THR A 56 3.53 -5.47 24.74
C THR A 56 3.80 -6.76 25.51
N ASN A 57 4.25 -7.80 24.83
CA ASN A 57 4.57 -9.07 25.47
C ASN A 57 5.73 -8.94 26.46
N SER A 58 6.67 -8.05 26.19
CA SER A 58 7.82 -7.82 27.07
C SER A 58 7.50 -6.93 28.26
N GLN A 59 6.59 -5.96 28.10
CA GLN A 59 6.37 -4.91 29.09
C GLN A 59 4.96 -4.93 29.70
N ASN A 60 4.10 -5.88 29.33
CA ASN A 60 2.72 -5.97 29.83
C ASN A 60 1.96 -4.64 29.65
N MET A 61 2.02 -4.09 28.45
CA MET A 61 1.34 -2.83 28.16
C MET A 61 -0.17 -3.01 28.16
N ASP A 62 -0.89 -2.00 28.68
CA ASP A 62 -2.34 -2.00 28.61
C ASP A 62 -2.82 -1.45 27.26
N LEU A 63 -4.16 -1.42 27.08
CA LEU A 63 -4.75 -0.99 25.81
C LEU A 63 -4.38 0.45 25.46
N ASN A 64 -4.39 1.34 26.46
CA ASN A 64 -4.07 2.73 26.23
C ASN A 64 -2.62 2.91 25.83
N GLN A 65 -1.72 2.17 26.47
CA GLN A 65 -0.31 2.22 26.15
C GLN A 65 -0.04 1.71 24.74
N ILE A 66 -0.74 0.68 24.32
CA ILE A 66 -0.64 0.15 22.95
C ILE A 66 -1.04 1.21 21.93
N ARG A 67 -2.17 1.87 22.16
CA ARG A 67 -2.64 2.91 21.26
C ARG A 67 -1.71 4.12 21.21
N LEU A 68 -1.20 4.53 22.37
CA LEU A 68 -0.23 5.62 22.42
C LEU A 68 1.07 5.26 21.71
N SER A 69 1.53 4.03 21.89
CA SER A 69 2.72 3.54 21.19
C SER A 69 2.53 3.64 19.68
N PHE A 70 1.38 3.21 19.20
CA PHE A 70 1.11 3.30 17.77
C PHE A 70 1.08 4.75 17.29
N ASN A 71 0.45 5.63 18.05
CA ASN A 71 0.37 7.04 17.67
C ASN A 71 1.75 7.67 17.58
N ARG A 72 2.66 7.34 18.50
CA ARG A 72 4.03 7.83 18.45
C ARG A 72 4.77 7.34 17.21
N ARG A 73 4.62 6.04 16.91
CA ARG A 73 5.25 5.46 15.73
C ARG A 73 4.66 6.03 14.45
N ALA A 74 3.36 6.30 14.44
CA ALA A 74 2.69 6.88 13.29
C ALA A 74 3.20 8.28 13.00
N GLN A 75 3.49 9.07 14.04
CA GLN A 75 4.07 10.40 13.85
C GLN A 75 5.48 10.33 13.25
N ILE A 76 6.28 9.39 13.73
CA ILE A 76 7.64 9.21 13.24
C ILE A 76 7.64 8.71 11.79
N ASP A 77 6.80 7.75 11.49
CA ASP A 77 6.73 7.11 10.17
C ASP A 77 5.76 7.79 9.22
N ASN A 78 5.15 8.88 9.66
CA ASN A 78 4.22 9.66 8.84
C ASN A 78 3.02 8.84 8.35
N ILE A 79 2.45 8.03 9.22
CA ILE A 79 1.25 7.26 8.92
C ILE A 79 0.03 8.14 9.17
N LYS A 80 -0.78 8.33 8.14
CA LYS A 80 -1.95 9.21 8.21
C LYS A 80 -3.27 8.49 8.02
N SER A 81 -3.23 7.26 7.50
CA SER A 81 -4.44 6.52 7.16
C SER A 81 -5.21 6.04 8.38
N ILE A 82 -4.50 5.71 9.46
CA ILE A 82 -5.12 5.23 10.69
C ILE A 82 -4.40 5.85 11.89
N ASN A 83 -5.06 5.79 13.05
CA ASN A 83 -4.45 6.20 14.30
C ASN A 83 -4.66 5.08 15.34
N GLY A 84 -4.18 5.31 16.55
CA GLY A 84 -4.26 4.29 17.59
C GLY A 84 -5.68 3.86 17.94
N GLN A 85 -6.67 4.74 17.71
CA GLN A 85 -8.06 4.42 17.97
C GLN A 85 -8.65 3.45 16.96
N ASP A 86 -8.07 3.38 15.77
CA ASP A 86 -8.55 2.48 14.72
C ASP A 86 -8.04 1.06 14.87
N ILE A 87 -7.13 0.81 15.80
CA ILE A 87 -6.54 -0.51 15.99
C ILE A 87 -7.49 -1.40 16.79
N LYS A 88 -7.75 -2.58 16.23
CA LYS A 88 -8.50 -3.63 16.94
C LYS A 88 -7.52 -4.50 17.70
N ILE A 89 -7.76 -4.67 18.97
CA ILE A 89 -6.89 -5.45 19.84
C ILE A 89 -7.62 -6.70 20.27
N ASN A 90 -7.09 -7.85 19.87
CA ASN A 90 -7.67 -9.14 20.19
C ASN A 90 -6.67 -9.99 20.96
N LYS A 91 -7.16 -10.75 21.92
CA LYS A 91 -6.34 -11.73 22.63
C LYS A 91 -6.73 -13.13 22.16
N GLU A 92 -5.76 -13.85 21.62
CA GLU A 92 -5.95 -15.23 21.20
C GLU A 92 -4.85 -16.08 21.85
N ASN A 93 -5.25 -17.11 22.62
CA ASN A 93 -4.30 -18.04 23.24
C ASN A 93 -3.18 -17.35 24.00
N ASP A 94 -3.52 -16.36 24.82
CA ASP A 94 -2.59 -15.53 25.58
C ASP A 94 -1.66 -14.68 24.73
N ARG A 95 -1.98 -14.55 23.44
CA ARG A 95 -1.23 -13.68 22.53
C ARG A 95 -2.12 -12.50 22.15
N ILE A 96 -1.48 -11.35 22.04
CA ILE A 96 -2.17 -10.14 21.58
C ILE A 96 -1.98 -10.02 20.08
N VAL A 97 -3.08 -9.86 19.36
CA VAL A 97 -3.08 -9.63 17.94
C VAL A 97 -3.66 -8.25 17.68
N LEU A 98 -2.89 -7.43 17.00
CA LEU A 98 -3.32 -6.09 16.60
C LEU A 98 -3.67 -6.09 15.13
N SER A 99 -4.80 -5.49 14.79
CA SER A 99 -5.23 -5.38 13.41
C SER A 99 -5.95 -4.07 13.20
N ALA A 100 -6.11 -3.69 11.95
CA ALA A 100 -6.85 -2.51 11.58
C ALA A 100 -7.43 -2.72 10.18
N GLU A 101 -8.43 -1.92 9.85
CA GLU A 101 -8.99 -1.89 8.51
C GLU A 101 -9.05 -0.45 8.06
N TYR A 102 -8.60 -0.19 6.85
CA TYR A 102 -8.74 1.13 6.28
C TYR A 102 -8.83 1.04 4.77
N THR A 103 -9.38 2.08 4.18
CA THR A 103 -9.56 2.16 2.74
C THR A 103 -8.79 3.36 2.21
N THR A 104 -8.04 3.13 1.14
CA THR A 104 -7.30 4.19 0.48
C THR A 104 -7.87 4.40 -0.90
N LYS A 105 -8.20 5.66 -1.21
CA LYS A 105 -8.69 6.05 -2.52
C LYS A 105 -7.56 6.74 -3.27
N ILE A 106 -7.18 6.16 -4.40
CA ILE A 106 -6.08 6.65 -5.21
C ILE A 106 -6.63 7.21 -6.50
N PRO A 107 -6.57 8.53 -6.74
CA PRO A 107 -7.02 9.08 -8.01
C PRO A 107 -6.05 8.68 -9.12
N LEU A 108 -6.56 8.15 -10.20
CA LEU A 108 -5.75 7.72 -11.34
C LEU A 108 -5.84 8.73 -12.49
N ILE A 109 -7.00 8.82 -13.14
CA ILE A 109 -7.17 9.69 -14.29
C ILE A 109 -8.58 10.29 -14.22
N ALA A 110 -8.67 11.59 -14.38
CA ALA A 110 -9.96 12.30 -14.42
C ALA A 110 -10.85 11.88 -13.24
N ASN A 111 -12.02 11.27 -13.51
CA ASN A 111 -12.90 10.78 -12.45
C ASN A 111 -12.64 9.34 -12.03
N LEU A 112 -11.67 8.67 -12.64
CA LEU A 112 -11.34 7.31 -12.26
C LEU A 112 -10.44 7.31 -11.04
N SER A 113 -10.79 6.50 -10.06
CA SER A 113 -9.96 6.32 -8.89
C SER A 113 -9.98 4.86 -8.50
N LEU A 114 -8.89 4.42 -7.88
CA LEU A 114 -8.76 3.07 -7.37
C LEU A 114 -8.98 3.10 -5.86
N THR A 115 -9.85 2.21 -5.38
CA THR A 115 -10.11 2.06 -3.95
C THR A 115 -9.50 0.75 -3.52
N ILE A 116 -8.64 0.80 -2.52
CA ILE A 116 -7.97 -0.40 -1.99
C ILE A 116 -8.30 -0.52 -0.51
N ASP A 117 -8.80 -1.69 -0.13
CA ASP A 117 -9.05 -2.02 1.26
C ASP A 117 -7.83 -2.73 1.82
N PHE A 118 -7.29 -2.22 2.91
CA PHE A 118 -6.13 -2.79 3.57
C PHE A 118 -6.51 -3.30 4.95
N GLU A 119 -5.97 -4.46 5.29
CA GLU A 119 -6.18 -5.07 6.61
C GLU A 119 -4.82 -5.45 7.22
N PRO A 120 -4.05 -4.47 7.71
CA PRO A 120 -2.79 -4.80 8.34
C PRO A 120 -3.03 -5.55 9.66
N THR A 121 -2.17 -6.50 9.94
CA THR A 121 -2.25 -7.29 11.15
C THR A 121 -0.85 -7.59 11.67
N SER A 122 -0.74 -7.77 12.98
CA SER A 122 0.53 -8.14 13.60
C SER A 122 0.84 -9.62 13.47
N ASP A 123 -0.10 -10.37 12.96
CA ASP A 123 0.02 -11.83 12.88
C ASP A 123 0.68 -12.29 11.57
#